data_14508ca4f2389c2290ff436183687b7f
#
_entry.id   14508ca4f2389c2290ff436183687b7f
#
_cell.length_a   1.000
_cell.length_b   1.000
_cell.length_c   1.000
_cell.angle_alpha   90.00
_cell.angle_beta   90.00
_cell.angle_gamma   90.00
#
_symmetry.space_group_name_H-M   'P 1'
#
loop_
_entity.id
_entity.type
_entity.pdbx_description
1 polymer ?
#
loop_
_entity_poly.entity_id
_entity_poly.type
_entity_poly.pdbx_seq_one_letter_code
_entity_poly.pdbx_strand_id
1 'polypeptide(L)'
;MATDPNTQPLSEAADSPVTYTGPQGPVSAAPLPLPGEPVSSEAVPASSPVRPTRADWVRIAIFGIPYAAFFLLGAVPMFLFPESWNLTAINLAIDTVLLIVVLAFFAREFFPAFAYLRTRPIRKIALLFGLWLVVVIVQGSIRFALYGSNPPIATNQQGVIDALFDGTLGLAFSFFVTVGVPAIEEIFFRHILIGKLSVYAPTWLVASISAVLFAYMHSHQWQDFLSYLPLSIILTLVYVKSGKNVAYSWLFHALNNTIMVILMFAMQGALQNV
;
A
#
# COMPACT_ATOMS: atom_id res chain seq x y z
N MET A 1 25.49 -24.24 -79.07
CA MET A 1 26.12 -22.94 -79.31
C MET A 1 25.26 -21.89 -78.62
N ALA A 2 25.64 -21.55 -77.43
CA ALA A 2 24.96 -20.51 -76.67
C ALA A 2 26.04 -19.74 -75.92
N THR A 3 26.21 -18.50 -76.27
CA THR A 3 27.12 -17.48 -75.68
C THR A 3 26.56 -16.95 -74.40
N ASP A 4 27.34 -16.95 -73.36
CA ASP A 4 27.07 -16.31 -72.07
C ASP A 4 27.39 -14.82 -72.16
N PRO A 5 26.48 -13.93 -71.69
CA PRO A 5 26.77 -12.54 -71.62
C PRO A 5 26.63 -12.07 -70.13
N ASN A 6 27.71 -12.12 -69.37
CA ASN A 6 27.71 -11.32 -68.12
C ASN A 6 29.15 -11.03 -67.66
N THR A 7 29.74 -10.02 -68.27
CA THR A 7 30.94 -9.35 -67.79
C THR A 7 30.59 -7.88 -67.61
N GLN A 8 30.31 -7.43 -66.36
CA GLN A 8 30.32 -6.00 -66.01
C GLN A 8 31.65 -5.66 -65.31
N PRO A 9 32.20 -4.49 -65.56
CA PRO A 9 33.46 -4.06 -65.00
C PRO A 9 33.30 -3.51 -63.58
N LEU A 10 34.29 -3.75 -62.74
CA LEU A 10 34.47 -3.24 -61.38
C LEU A 10 34.63 -1.70 -61.45
N SER A 11 33.74 -0.98 -60.76
CA SER A 11 33.92 0.46 -60.48
C SER A 11 34.77 0.60 -59.21
N GLU A 12 35.81 1.42 -59.33
CA GLU A 12 36.63 1.92 -58.23
C GLU A 12 35.78 2.56 -57.14
N ALA A 13 35.84 2.01 -55.91
CA ALA A 13 35.33 2.65 -54.71
C ALA A 13 36.48 3.35 -54.02
N ALA A 14 36.36 4.66 -53.87
CA ALA A 14 37.30 5.56 -53.26
C ALA A 14 37.63 5.21 -51.82
N ASP A 15 38.92 5.19 -51.48
CA ASP A 15 39.51 5.13 -50.16
C ASP A 15 38.99 6.23 -49.24
N SER A 16 38.22 5.88 -48.25
CA SER A 16 38.00 6.75 -47.06
C SER A 16 39.01 6.35 -45.99
N PRO A 17 39.76 7.30 -45.37
CA PRO A 17 40.74 6.91 -44.34
C PRO A 17 40.05 6.43 -43.08
N VAL A 18 40.28 5.17 -42.73
CA VAL A 18 39.93 4.58 -41.42
C VAL A 18 40.84 5.25 -40.38
N THR A 19 40.27 6.07 -39.54
CA THR A 19 40.97 6.64 -38.38
C THR A 19 41.14 5.53 -37.34
N TYR A 20 42.33 4.99 -37.23
CA TYR A 20 42.73 4.00 -36.22
C TYR A 20 42.94 4.78 -34.89
N THR A 21 41.98 4.71 -33.97
CA THR A 21 42.20 5.10 -32.58
C THR A 21 43.05 4.03 -31.91
N GLY A 22 44.31 4.34 -31.64
CA GLY A 22 45.26 3.46 -30.96
C GLY A 22 44.77 2.96 -29.57
N PRO A 23 45.36 1.91 -29.01
CA PRO A 23 44.98 1.33 -27.76
C PRO A 23 45.08 2.38 -26.64
N GLN A 24 43.99 2.59 -25.92
CA GLN A 24 44.01 3.36 -24.69
C GLN A 24 45.03 2.73 -23.73
N GLY A 25 45.95 3.54 -23.23
CA GLY A 25 46.96 3.13 -22.26
C GLY A 25 46.35 2.45 -21.03
N PRO A 26 47.13 1.70 -20.26
CA PRO A 26 46.61 0.94 -19.15
C PRO A 26 45.85 1.85 -18.17
N VAL A 27 44.58 1.56 -17.95
CA VAL A 27 43.80 2.18 -16.88
C VAL A 27 44.54 1.86 -15.58
N SER A 28 45.10 2.88 -14.94
CA SER A 28 45.73 2.76 -13.64
C SER A 28 44.71 2.19 -12.67
N ALA A 29 44.84 0.91 -12.36
CA ALA A 29 44.02 0.31 -11.32
C ALA A 29 44.36 1.03 -10.01
N ALA A 30 43.36 1.55 -9.33
CA ALA A 30 43.51 2.12 -8.00
C ALA A 30 44.18 1.05 -7.09
N PRO A 31 45.14 1.41 -6.25
CA PRO A 31 45.81 0.46 -5.35
C PRO A 31 44.75 -0.19 -4.45
N LEU A 32 44.86 -1.52 -4.30
CA LEU A 32 44.05 -2.26 -3.35
C LEU A 32 44.37 -1.75 -1.92
N PRO A 33 43.38 -1.52 -1.07
CA PRO A 33 43.58 -1.08 0.29
C PRO A 33 44.41 -2.11 1.06
N LEU A 34 45.35 -1.64 1.86
CA LEU A 34 46.21 -2.48 2.70
C LEU A 34 45.36 -3.21 3.75
N PRO A 35 45.75 -4.45 4.16
CA PRO A 35 45.04 -5.17 5.20
C PRO A 35 45.13 -4.38 6.53
N GLY A 36 43.99 -3.90 7.03
CA GLY A 36 43.90 -3.19 8.30
C GLY A 36 43.47 -1.72 8.22
N GLU A 37 43.37 -1.12 7.02
CA GLU A 37 42.71 0.18 6.92
C GLU A 37 41.19 0.02 7.09
N PRO A 38 40.54 0.82 7.97
CA PRO A 38 39.09 0.84 8.04
C PRO A 38 38.58 1.33 6.68
N VAL A 39 37.92 0.43 5.95
CA VAL A 39 37.18 0.81 4.74
C VAL A 39 36.23 1.93 5.17
N SER A 40 36.52 3.16 4.77
CA SER A 40 35.60 4.26 4.95
C SER A 40 34.30 3.82 4.28
N SER A 41 33.26 3.57 5.07
CA SER A 41 31.93 3.38 4.56
C SER A 41 31.50 4.73 4.00
N GLU A 42 31.91 5.03 2.77
CA GLU A 42 31.26 6.09 2.01
C GLU A 42 29.78 5.71 2.00
N ALA A 43 29.00 6.44 2.79
CA ALA A 43 27.57 6.32 2.82
C ALA A 43 27.10 6.48 1.37
N VAL A 44 26.60 5.39 0.77
CA VAL A 44 25.98 5.44 -0.54
C VAL A 44 24.98 6.61 -0.49
N PRO A 45 25.16 7.65 -1.29
CA PRO A 45 24.31 8.82 -1.22
C PRO A 45 22.86 8.36 -1.38
N ALA A 46 22.04 8.66 -0.38
CA ALA A 46 20.63 8.32 -0.42
C ALA A 46 20.07 8.87 -1.73
N SER A 47 19.62 7.99 -2.61
CA SER A 47 19.05 8.37 -3.91
C SER A 47 18.00 9.44 -3.68
N SER A 48 18.12 10.58 -4.34
CA SER A 48 17.15 11.66 -4.23
C SER A 48 15.75 11.10 -4.51
N PRO A 49 14.73 11.49 -3.74
CA PRO A 49 13.38 10.96 -3.90
C PRO A 49 12.87 11.25 -5.32
N VAL A 50 12.50 10.19 -6.04
CA VAL A 50 12.00 10.29 -7.42
C VAL A 50 10.61 10.92 -7.40
N ARG A 51 10.47 12.06 -8.09
CA ARG A 51 9.16 12.75 -8.21
C ARG A 51 8.18 11.93 -9.05
N PRO A 52 6.87 11.94 -8.69
CA PRO A 52 5.84 11.31 -9.50
C PRO A 52 5.82 11.84 -10.93
N THR A 53 5.71 10.94 -11.89
CA THR A 53 5.56 11.26 -13.31
C THR A 53 4.13 11.73 -13.63
N ARG A 54 3.90 12.22 -14.87
CA ARG A 54 2.52 12.52 -15.33
C ARG A 54 1.62 11.28 -15.27
N ALA A 55 2.15 10.10 -15.61
CA ALA A 55 1.41 8.85 -15.53
C ALA A 55 1.03 8.49 -14.10
N ASP A 56 1.93 8.74 -13.12
CA ASP A 56 1.61 8.54 -11.70
C ASP A 56 0.49 9.47 -11.26
N TRP A 57 0.51 10.74 -11.66
CA TRP A 57 -0.55 11.70 -11.31
C TRP A 57 -1.90 11.30 -11.90
N VAL A 58 -1.94 10.79 -13.13
CA VAL A 58 -3.18 10.28 -13.75
C VAL A 58 -3.73 9.08 -12.95
N ARG A 59 -2.88 8.11 -12.59
CA ARG A 59 -3.29 6.96 -11.77
C ARG A 59 -3.80 7.39 -10.39
N ILE A 60 -3.07 8.32 -9.75
CA ILE A 60 -3.46 8.90 -8.44
C ILE A 60 -4.82 9.60 -8.56
N ALA A 61 -5.07 10.37 -9.63
CA ALA A 61 -6.32 11.07 -9.83
C ALA A 61 -7.49 10.10 -10.07
N ILE A 62 -7.32 9.11 -10.96
CA ILE A 62 -8.37 8.13 -11.29
C ILE A 62 -8.79 7.30 -10.07
N PHE A 63 -7.85 6.94 -9.21
CA PHE A 63 -8.12 6.18 -8.00
C PHE A 63 -8.40 7.08 -6.79
N GLY A 64 -7.53 8.04 -6.52
CA GLY A 64 -7.52 8.80 -5.27
C GLY A 64 -8.68 9.80 -5.15
N ILE A 65 -9.13 10.39 -6.26
CA ILE A 65 -10.25 11.34 -6.22
C ILE A 65 -11.57 10.64 -5.89
N PRO A 66 -11.97 9.53 -6.58
CA PRO A 66 -13.17 8.78 -6.20
C PRO A 66 -13.07 8.21 -4.78
N TYR A 67 -11.92 7.66 -4.40
CA TYR A 67 -11.72 7.14 -3.05
C TYR A 67 -11.95 8.23 -1.99
N ALA A 68 -11.31 9.38 -2.15
CA ALA A 68 -11.47 10.50 -1.21
C ALA A 68 -12.92 11.03 -1.19
N ALA A 69 -13.55 11.15 -2.36
CA ALA A 69 -14.95 11.59 -2.46
C ALA A 69 -15.90 10.65 -1.73
N PHE A 70 -15.75 9.34 -1.92
CA PHE A 70 -16.66 8.35 -1.34
C PHE A 70 -16.44 8.16 0.16
N PHE A 71 -15.18 7.97 0.58
CA PHE A 71 -14.89 7.54 1.95
C PHE A 71 -14.49 8.69 2.90
N LEU A 72 -13.83 9.75 2.42
CA LEU A 72 -13.52 10.90 3.27
C LEU A 72 -14.63 11.95 3.30
N LEU A 73 -15.37 12.11 2.18
CA LEU A 73 -16.42 13.13 2.07
C LEU A 73 -17.82 12.55 2.11
N GLY A 74 -18.00 11.21 2.10
CA GLY A 74 -19.32 10.54 2.08
C GLY A 74 -20.14 10.81 0.81
N ALA A 75 -19.49 11.24 -0.29
CA ALA A 75 -20.16 11.63 -1.52
C ALA A 75 -20.45 10.42 -2.44
N VAL A 76 -21.06 9.38 -1.90
CA VAL A 76 -21.44 8.20 -2.68
C VAL A 76 -22.63 8.55 -3.59
N PRO A 77 -22.52 8.33 -4.92
CA PRO A 77 -23.60 8.64 -5.85
C PRO A 77 -24.69 7.56 -5.80
N MET A 78 -25.52 7.59 -4.78
CA MET A 78 -26.57 6.57 -4.51
C MET A 78 -27.51 6.36 -5.68
N PHE A 79 -27.72 7.37 -6.53
CA PHE A 79 -28.57 7.27 -7.74
C PHE A 79 -28.03 6.31 -8.82
N LEU A 80 -26.76 5.87 -8.71
CA LEU A 80 -26.19 4.87 -9.62
C LEU A 80 -26.53 3.43 -9.25
N PHE A 81 -27.08 3.22 -8.06
CA PHE A 81 -27.39 1.89 -7.54
C PHE A 81 -28.90 1.62 -7.56
N PRO A 82 -29.34 0.37 -7.82
CA PRO A 82 -30.74 0.00 -7.72
C PRO A 82 -31.28 0.26 -6.30
N GLU A 83 -32.52 0.75 -6.20
CA GLU A 83 -33.18 0.99 -4.91
C GLU A 83 -33.35 -0.30 -4.07
N SER A 84 -33.32 -1.46 -4.72
CA SER A 84 -33.39 -2.77 -4.06
C SER A 84 -32.09 -3.20 -3.38
N TRP A 85 -30.98 -2.48 -3.61
CA TRP A 85 -29.70 -2.84 -3.01
C TRP A 85 -29.61 -2.28 -1.59
N ASN A 86 -29.21 -3.15 -0.68
CA ASN A 86 -28.86 -2.73 0.66
C ASN A 86 -27.42 -2.13 0.70
N LEU A 87 -27.07 -1.53 1.83
CA LEU A 87 -25.78 -0.86 1.99
C LEU A 87 -24.59 -1.82 1.81
N THR A 88 -24.72 -3.08 2.22
CA THR A 88 -23.69 -4.10 2.03
C THR A 88 -23.41 -4.36 0.55
N ALA A 89 -24.45 -4.49 -0.27
CA ALA A 89 -24.31 -4.69 -1.71
C ALA A 89 -23.66 -3.48 -2.38
N ILE A 90 -24.04 -2.26 -1.99
CA ILE A 90 -23.47 -1.01 -2.52
C ILE A 90 -21.97 -0.92 -2.15
N ASN A 91 -21.62 -1.16 -0.89
CA ASN A 91 -20.22 -1.14 -0.45
C ASN A 91 -19.38 -2.19 -1.19
N LEU A 92 -19.88 -3.43 -1.33
CA LEU A 92 -19.19 -4.48 -2.10
C LEU A 92 -18.96 -4.09 -3.57
N ALA A 93 -19.94 -3.43 -4.19
CA ALA A 93 -19.80 -2.96 -5.58
C ALA A 93 -18.72 -1.88 -5.70
N ILE A 94 -18.72 -0.90 -4.79
CA ILE A 94 -17.72 0.18 -4.76
C ILE A 94 -16.32 -0.42 -4.49
N ASP A 95 -16.19 -1.28 -3.48
CA ASP A 95 -14.93 -1.91 -3.11
C ASP A 95 -14.39 -2.80 -4.24
N THR A 96 -15.28 -3.51 -4.94
CA THR A 96 -14.90 -4.33 -6.11
C THR A 96 -14.30 -3.45 -7.21
N VAL A 97 -14.96 -2.36 -7.57
CA VAL A 97 -14.46 -1.43 -8.59
C VAL A 97 -13.12 -0.82 -8.17
N LEU A 98 -13.02 -0.35 -6.92
CA LEU A 98 -11.79 0.23 -6.41
C LEU A 98 -10.64 -0.79 -6.35
N LEU A 99 -10.92 -2.04 -5.96
CA LEU A 99 -9.91 -3.10 -5.96
C LEU A 99 -9.43 -3.41 -7.38
N ILE A 100 -10.33 -3.47 -8.37
CA ILE A 100 -9.95 -3.63 -9.78
C ILE A 100 -9.04 -2.48 -10.24
N VAL A 101 -9.39 -1.24 -9.89
CA VAL A 101 -8.57 -0.05 -10.21
C VAL A 101 -7.20 -0.12 -9.54
N VAL A 102 -7.14 -0.51 -8.26
CA VAL A 102 -5.89 -0.70 -7.52
C VAL A 102 -5.02 -1.77 -8.19
N LEU A 103 -5.59 -2.92 -8.54
CA LEU A 103 -4.86 -4.00 -9.20
C LEU A 103 -4.39 -3.58 -10.60
N ALA A 104 -5.22 -2.87 -11.37
CA ALA A 104 -4.84 -2.42 -12.71
C ALA A 104 -3.67 -1.42 -12.70
N PHE A 105 -3.65 -0.50 -11.74
CA PHE A 105 -2.68 0.59 -11.73
C PHE A 105 -1.49 0.40 -10.80
N PHE A 106 -1.66 -0.32 -9.68
CA PHE A 106 -0.65 -0.41 -8.63
C PHE A 106 -0.13 -1.85 -8.36
N ALA A 107 -0.61 -2.86 -9.08
CA ALA A 107 -0.15 -4.24 -8.89
C ALA A 107 1.37 -4.39 -9.08
N ARG A 108 1.97 -3.62 -10.00
CA ARG A 108 3.42 -3.64 -10.28
C ARG A 108 4.26 -3.07 -9.13
N GLU A 109 3.69 -2.22 -8.30
CA GLU A 109 4.32 -1.71 -7.08
C GLU A 109 3.98 -2.59 -5.86
N PHE A 110 2.75 -3.11 -5.81
CA PHE A 110 2.24 -3.86 -4.67
C PHE A 110 2.84 -5.28 -4.57
N PHE A 111 2.75 -6.09 -5.62
CA PHE A 111 3.17 -7.50 -5.55
C PHE A 111 4.69 -7.67 -5.38
N PRO A 112 5.57 -6.94 -6.05
CA PRO A 112 7.01 -7.07 -5.81
C PRO A 112 7.43 -6.68 -4.38
N ALA A 113 6.66 -5.83 -3.70
CA ALA A 113 6.92 -5.42 -2.32
C ALA A 113 6.90 -6.60 -1.33
N PHE A 114 6.24 -7.73 -1.65
CA PHE A 114 6.29 -8.96 -0.87
C PHE A 114 7.69 -9.59 -0.80
N ALA A 115 8.59 -9.24 -1.71
CA ALA A 115 9.99 -9.68 -1.63
C ALA A 115 10.66 -9.27 -0.32
N TYR A 116 10.18 -8.20 0.33
CA TYR A 116 10.61 -7.80 1.67
C TYR A 116 10.51 -8.92 2.70
N LEU A 117 9.49 -9.78 2.60
CA LEU A 117 9.28 -10.91 3.52
C LEU A 117 10.27 -12.07 3.32
N ARG A 118 10.99 -12.12 2.19
CA ARG A 118 11.95 -13.20 1.92
C ARG A 118 13.11 -13.23 2.92
N THR A 119 13.46 -12.09 3.51
CA THR A 119 14.51 -11.99 4.52
C THR A 119 13.90 -12.00 5.92
N ARG A 120 14.34 -12.94 6.77
CA ARG A 120 13.92 -13.08 8.19
C ARG A 120 12.38 -13.08 8.38
N PRO A 121 11.61 -13.92 7.65
CA PRO A 121 10.15 -13.86 7.64
C PRO A 121 9.55 -14.06 9.05
N ILE A 122 10.05 -15.02 9.82
CA ILE A 122 9.54 -15.32 11.17
C ILE A 122 9.65 -14.09 12.08
N ARG A 123 10.80 -13.38 12.07
CA ARG A 123 10.98 -12.18 12.89
C ARG A 123 10.01 -11.06 12.49
N LYS A 124 9.77 -10.89 11.18
CA LYS A 124 8.86 -9.87 10.67
C LYS A 124 7.41 -10.18 11.02
N ILE A 125 7.00 -11.43 10.88
CA ILE A 125 5.65 -11.86 11.27
C ILE A 125 5.47 -11.75 12.78
N ALA A 126 6.43 -12.22 13.60
CA ALA A 126 6.38 -12.07 15.04
C ALA A 126 6.29 -10.60 15.50
N LEU A 127 7.01 -9.69 14.80
CA LEU A 127 6.91 -8.26 15.05
C LEU A 127 5.49 -7.74 14.79
N LEU A 128 4.84 -8.16 13.69
CA LEU A 128 3.46 -7.74 13.40
C LEU A 128 2.49 -8.21 14.48
N PHE A 129 2.62 -9.45 14.96
CA PHE A 129 1.81 -9.93 16.09
C PHE A 129 2.06 -9.12 17.37
N GLY A 130 3.32 -8.85 17.70
CA GLY A 130 3.66 -7.99 18.85
C GLY A 130 3.06 -6.60 18.75
N LEU A 131 3.14 -5.97 17.57
CA LEU A 131 2.52 -4.66 17.32
C LEU A 131 0.99 -4.72 17.38
N TRP A 132 0.38 -5.81 16.88
CA TRP A 132 -1.06 -6.02 17.01
C TRP A 132 -1.49 -6.09 18.47
N LEU A 133 -0.78 -6.82 19.32
CA LEU A 133 -1.06 -6.88 20.78
C LEU A 133 -0.97 -5.47 21.39
N VAL A 134 0.04 -4.69 21.02
CA VAL A 134 0.17 -3.30 21.49
C VAL A 134 -1.05 -2.47 21.08
N VAL A 135 -1.49 -2.59 19.82
CA VAL A 135 -2.70 -1.89 19.33
C VAL A 135 -3.92 -2.28 20.16
N VAL A 136 -4.16 -3.58 20.35
CA VAL A 136 -5.32 -4.08 21.11
C VAL A 136 -5.31 -3.58 22.54
N ILE A 137 -4.15 -3.64 23.23
CA ILE A 137 -4.01 -3.17 24.60
C ILE A 137 -4.28 -1.65 24.68
N VAL A 138 -3.69 -0.85 23.79
CA VAL A 138 -3.84 0.61 23.82
C VAL A 138 -5.27 1.01 23.48
N GLN A 139 -5.87 0.42 22.45
CA GLN A 139 -7.28 0.68 22.09
C GLN A 139 -8.22 0.27 23.21
N GLY A 140 -8.02 -0.91 23.79
CA GLY A 140 -8.80 -1.38 24.93
C GLY A 140 -8.69 -0.45 26.14
N SER A 141 -7.48 0.04 26.46
CA SER A 141 -7.23 0.98 27.54
C SER A 141 -7.92 2.33 27.31
N ILE A 142 -7.86 2.87 26.08
CA ILE A 142 -8.56 4.09 25.70
C ILE A 142 -10.08 3.91 25.87
N ARG A 143 -10.64 2.82 25.33
CA ARG A 143 -12.07 2.55 25.44
C ARG A 143 -12.52 2.35 26.89
N PHE A 144 -11.72 1.66 27.70
CA PHE A 144 -11.99 1.51 29.13
C PHE A 144 -11.95 2.86 29.86
N ALA A 145 -10.99 3.73 29.54
CA ALA A 145 -10.90 5.07 30.13
C ALA A 145 -12.09 5.97 29.74
N LEU A 146 -12.62 5.80 28.54
CA LEU A 146 -13.74 6.61 28.03
C LEU A 146 -15.11 6.11 28.50
N TYR A 147 -15.29 4.80 28.66
CA TYR A 147 -16.60 4.19 28.85
C TYR A 147 -16.70 3.23 30.05
N GLY A 148 -15.60 2.97 30.76
CA GLY A 148 -15.56 1.98 31.83
C GLY A 148 -15.64 0.53 31.33
N SER A 149 -16.25 -0.34 32.10
CA SER A 149 -16.30 -1.80 31.84
C SER A 149 -17.23 -2.22 30.70
N ASN A 150 -18.14 -1.35 30.24
CA ASN A 150 -19.12 -1.63 29.19
C ASN A 150 -19.00 -0.63 28.01
N PRO A 151 -17.92 -0.69 27.23
CA PRO A 151 -17.78 0.20 26.08
C PRO A 151 -18.82 -0.16 25.01
N PRO A 152 -19.54 0.83 24.43
CA PRO A 152 -20.45 0.58 23.31
C PRO A 152 -19.66 0.09 22.09
N ILE A 153 -20.30 -0.65 21.20
CA ILE A 153 -19.69 -0.99 19.91
C ILE A 153 -19.56 0.31 19.10
N ALA A 154 -18.37 0.56 18.53
CA ALA A 154 -18.18 1.73 17.67
C ALA A 154 -19.04 1.61 16.41
N THR A 155 -19.60 2.73 15.92
CA THR A 155 -20.53 2.73 14.78
C THR A 155 -19.95 2.05 13.53
N ASN A 156 -18.67 2.30 13.24
CA ASN A 156 -18.01 1.61 12.13
C ASN A 156 -17.92 0.10 12.34
N GLN A 157 -17.66 -0.36 13.57
CA GLN A 157 -17.64 -1.80 13.90
C GLN A 157 -19.03 -2.43 13.80
N GLN A 158 -20.08 -1.71 14.20
CA GLN A 158 -21.46 -2.19 14.04
C GLN A 158 -21.80 -2.39 12.56
N GLY A 159 -21.45 -1.44 11.68
CA GLY A 159 -21.63 -1.60 10.24
C GLY A 159 -20.89 -2.80 9.65
N VAL A 160 -19.69 -3.10 10.16
CA VAL A 160 -18.95 -4.32 9.77
C VAL A 160 -19.68 -5.58 10.25
N ILE A 161 -20.16 -5.62 11.49
CA ILE A 161 -20.92 -6.74 12.06
C ILE A 161 -22.19 -7.00 11.21
N ASP A 162 -22.96 -5.95 10.96
CA ASP A 162 -24.21 -6.05 10.18
C ASP A 162 -23.94 -6.63 8.78
N ALA A 163 -22.88 -6.16 8.11
CA ALA A 163 -22.50 -6.65 6.79
C ALA A 163 -21.94 -8.08 6.79
N LEU A 164 -21.19 -8.50 7.84
CA LEU A 164 -20.68 -9.87 7.98
C LEU A 164 -21.80 -10.88 8.13
N PHE A 165 -22.89 -10.50 8.79
CA PHE A 165 -24.04 -11.37 9.03
C PHE A 165 -25.20 -11.14 8.05
N ASP A 166 -24.96 -10.39 6.95
CA ASP A 166 -25.89 -10.19 5.86
C ASP A 166 -25.96 -11.40 4.92
N GLY A 167 -26.58 -12.48 5.37
CA GLY A 167 -26.93 -13.65 4.57
C GLY A 167 -25.85 -14.07 3.55
N THR A 168 -26.20 -14.03 2.26
CA THR A 168 -25.31 -14.47 1.18
C THR A 168 -24.15 -13.50 0.88
N LEU A 169 -24.27 -12.23 1.26
CA LEU A 169 -23.23 -11.22 1.01
C LEU A 169 -22.13 -11.25 2.07
N GLY A 170 -22.40 -11.75 3.27
CA GLY A 170 -21.45 -11.76 4.39
C GLY A 170 -20.13 -12.47 4.10
N LEU A 171 -20.15 -13.57 3.33
CA LEU A 171 -18.92 -14.27 2.94
C LEU A 171 -18.06 -13.42 1.99
N ALA A 172 -18.67 -12.80 0.98
CA ALA A 172 -17.97 -11.90 0.08
C ALA A 172 -17.43 -10.68 0.85
N PHE A 173 -18.22 -10.11 1.74
CA PHE A 173 -17.82 -9.01 2.60
C PHE A 173 -16.65 -9.38 3.52
N SER A 174 -16.63 -10.61 4.08
CA SER A 174 -15.51 -11.12 4.88
C SER A 174 -14.18 -11.07 4.13
N PHE A 175 -14.17 -11.47 2.84
CA PHE A 175 -12.98 -11.36 2.00
C PHE A 175 -12.58 -9.90 1.78
N PHE A 176 -13.52 -9.04 1.47
CA PHE A 176 -13.21 -7.63 1.23
C PHE A 176 -12.67 -6.94 2.48
N VAL A 177 -13.32 -7.07 3.63
CA VAL A 177 -12.88 -6.42 4.87
C VAL A 177 -11.53 -6.92 5.37
N THR A 178 -11.17 -8.19 5.08
CA THR A 178 -9.90 -8.77 5.53
C THR A 178 -8.75 -8.55 4.55
N VAL A 179 -9.01 -8.52 3.24
CA VAL A 179 -7.96 -8.52 2.20
C VAL A 179 -8.10 -7.33 1.25
N GLY A 180 -9.29 -7.12 0.68
CA GLY A 180 -9.52 -6.16 -0.38
C GLY A 180 -9.47 -4.71 0.10
N VAL A 181 -10.27 -4.37 1.10
CA VAL A 181 -10.32 -3.00 1.68
C VAL A 181 -8.97 -2.60 2.25
N PRO A 182 -8.25 -3.44 3.03
CA PRO A 182 -6.89 -3.13 3.40
C PRO A 182 -5.96 -2.81 2.24
N ALA A 183 -6.07 -3.50 1.09
CA ALA A 183 -5.23 -3.20 -0.07
C ALA A 183 -5.56 -1.83 -0.68
N ILE A 184 -6.84 -1.51 -0.80
CA ILE A 184 -7.34 -0.22 -1.28
C ILE A 184 -6.82 0.91 -0.37
N GLU A 185 -6.98 0.75 0.94
CA GLU A 185 -6.60 1.75 1.94
C GLU A 185 -5.09 1.94 2.05
N GLU A 186 -4.30 0.86 2.04
CA GLU A 186 -2.84 0.98 2.10
C GLU A 186 -2.27 1.63 0.83
N ILE A 187 -2.87 1.39 -0.35
CA ILE A 187 -2.49 2.12 -1.56
C ILE A 187 -2.80 3.61 -1.42
N PHE A 188 -3.96 3.98 -0.89
CA PHE A 188 -4.31 5.38 -0.72
C PHE A 188 -3.47 6.07 0.37
N PHE A 189 -3.57 5.60 1.61
CA PHE A 189 -2.97 6.27 2.76
C PHE A 189 -1.45 6.13 2.82
N ARG A 190 -0.89 4.98 2.43
CA ARG A 190 0.54 4.71 2.59
C ARG A 190 1.29 4.92 1.29
N HIS A 191 0.90 4.23 0.22
CA HIS A 191 1.64 4.31 -1.03
C HIS A 191 1.52 5.70 -1.70
N ILE A 192 0.30 6.25 -1.80
CA ILE A 192 0.07 7.55 -2.42
C ILE A 192 0.41 8.69 -1.46
N LEU A 193 -0.33 8.83 -0.35
CA LEU A 193 -0.15 9.98 0.52
C LEU A 193 1.27 10.05 1.09
N ILE A 194 1.78 8.97 1.70
CA ILE A 194 3.13 9.01 2.27
C ILE A 194 4.19 8.75 1.21
N GLY A 195 4.03 7.71 0.39
CA GLY A 195 5.03 7.27 -0.56
C GLY A 195 5.32 8.30 -1.65
N LYS A 196 4.26 8.77 -2.33
CA LYS A 196 4.40 9.69 -3.47
C LYS A 196 4.48 11.17 -3.06
N LEU A 197 3.75 11.60 -2.01
CA LEU A 197 3.72 13.02 -1.64
C LEU A 197 4.87 13.46 -0.73
N SER A 198 5.60 12.54 -0.11
CA SER A 198 6.77 12.89 0.74
C SER A 198 7.96 13.48 -0.02
N VAL A 199 7.89 13.59 -1.35
CA VAL A 199 8.87 14.35 -2.14
C VAL A 199 8.62 15.87 -2.10
N TYR A 200 7.42 16.29 -1.68
CA TYR A 200 7.00 17.69 -1.59
C TYR A 200 6.96 18.23 -0.16
N ALA A 201 6.95 17.35 0.85
CA ALA A 201 6.91 17.72 2.25
C ALA A 201 7.67 16.69 3.11
N PRO A 202 8.12 17.06 4.31
CA PRO A 202 8.78 16.12 5.21
C PRO A 202 7.95 14.88 5.47
N THR A 203 8.56 13.70 5.40
CA THR A 203 7.86 12.40 5.54
C THR A 203 7.06 12.32 6.85
N TRP A 204 7.58 12.87 7.97
CA TRP A 204 6.86 12.87 9.25
C TRP A 204 5.54 13.63 9.18
N LEU A 205 5.51 14.78 8.48
CA LEU A 205 4.30 15.59 8.34
C LEU A 205 3.24 14.86 7.51
N VAL A 206 3.63 14.33 6.35
CA VAL A 206 2.71 13.60 5.46
C VAL A 206 2.22 12.30 6.14
N ALA A 207 3.09 11.63 6.91
CA ALA A 207 2.75 10.45 7.68
C ALA A 207 1.74 10.77 8.81
N SER A 208 1.93 11.89 9.51
CA SER A 208 0.97 12.35 10.54
C SER A 208 -0.39 12.68 9.94
N ILE A 209 -0.41 13.40 8.80
CA ILE A 209 -1.66 13.69 8.08
C ILE A 209 -2.36 12.41 7.65
N SER A 210 -1.62 11.45 7.07
CA SER A 210 -2.17 10.17 6.67
C SER A 210 -2.76 9.39 7.85
N ALA A 211 -2.09 9.38 9.00
CA ALA A 211 -2.59 8.71 10.19
C ALA A 211 -3.86 9.35 10.74
N VAL A 212 -3.92 10.68 10.78
CA VAL A 212 -5.10 11.43 11.24
C VAL A 212 -6.28 11.20 10.29
N LEU A 213 -6.08 11.31 8.99
CA LEU A 213 -7.13 11.09 7.99
C LEU A 213 -7.68 9.66 8.03
N PHE A 214 -6.81 8.66 8.21
CA PHE A 214 -7.23 7.27 8.34
C PHE A 214 -8.11 7.06 9.58
N ALA A 215 -7.68 7.57 10.75
CA ALA A 215 -8.47 7.48 11.97
C ALA A 215 -9.80 8.24 11.84
N TYR A 216 -9.79 9.42 11.21
CA TYR A 216 -10.98 10.21 10.93
C TYR A 216 -11.99 9.46 10.07
N MET A 217 -11.56 8.82 9.00
CA MET A 217 -12.44 8.07 8.09
C MET A 217 -13.19 6.93 8.80
N HIS A 218 -12.61 6.36 9.86
CA HIS A 218 -13.20 5.27 10.64
C HIS A 218 -14.04 5.75 11.84
N SER A 219 -14.29 7.06 11.95
CA SER A 219 -14.84 7.68 13.14
C SER A 219 -16.13 8.42 12.83
N HIS A 220 -17.18 8.15 13.61
CA HIS A 220 -18.43 8.94 13.59
C HIS A 220 -18.50 9.94 14.75
N GLN A 221 -17.69 9.73 15.78
CA GLN A 221 -17.59 10.60 16.95
C GLN A 221 -16.12 10.66 17.42
N TRP A 222 -15.78 11.68 18.25
CA TRP A 222 -14.40 11.90 18.68
C TRP A 222 -13.81 10.73 19.50
N GLN A 223 -14.66 9.98 20.21
CA GLN A 223 -14.24 8.80 20.97
C GLN A 223 -13.78 7.66 20.05
N ASP A 224 -14.48 7.48 18.90
CA ASP A 224 -14.06 6.51 17.87
C ASP A 224 -12.72 6.93 17.29
N PHE A 225 -12.54 8.22 17.00
CA PHE A 225 -11.28 8.76 16.50
C PHE A 225 -10.10 8.41 17.42
N LEU A 226 -10.24 8.65 18.73
CA LEU A 226 -9.20 8.28 19.70
C LEU A 226 -8.95 6.77 19.74
N SER A 227 -9.99 5.96 19.55
CA SER A 227 -9.88 4.50 19.53
C SER A 227 -9.18 3.97 18.27
N TYR A 228 -9.40 4.58 17.09
CA TYR A 228 -8.76 4.17 15.84
C TYR A 228 -7.35 4.73 15.64
N LEU A 229 -7.01 5.82 16.30
CA LEU A 229 -5.72 6.50 16.15
C LEU A 229 -4.50 5.59 16.43
N PRO A 230 -4.48 4.72 17.47
CA PRO A 230 -3.35 3.81 17.70
C PRO A 230 -3.09 2.86 16.54
N LEU A 231 -4.13 2.25 15.97
CA LEU A 231 -4.00 1.36 14.80
C LEU A 231 -3.41 2.14 13.61
N SER A 232 -3.95 3.33 13.35
CA SER A 232 -3.49 4.16 12.24
C SER A 232 -2.03 4.59 12.38
N ILE A 233 -1.61 4.95 13.60
CA ILE A 233 -0.20 5.29 13.90
C ILE A 233 0.70 4.07 13.66
N ILE A 234 0.33 2.90 14.17
CA ILE A 234 1.16 1.68 13.99
C ILE A 234 1.24 1.28 12.52
N LEU A 235 0.13 1.29 11.76
CA LEU A 235 0.14 1.05 10.31
C LEU A 235 1.10 2.00 9.59
N THR A 236 1.04 3.28 9.93
CA THR A 236 1.94 4.31 9.37
C THR A 236 3.39 4.05 9.73
N LEU A 237 3.69 3.69 10.98
CA LEU A 237 5.04 3.35 11.43
C LEU A 237 5.56 2.06 10.75
N VAL A 238 4.73 1.03 10.62
CA VAL A 238 5.09 -0.21 9.88
C VAL A 238 5.49 0.14 8.46
N TYR A 239 4.72 0.96 7.76
CA TYR A 239 5.04 1.42 6.41
C TYR A 239 6.37 2.19 6.35
N VAL A 240 6.51 3.25 7.16
CA VAL A 240 7.69 4.13 7.12
C VAL A 240 8.96 3.38 7.53
N LYS A 241 8.90 2.60 8.62
CA LYS A 241 10.06 1.87 9.17
C LYS A 241 10.48 0.66 8.34
N SER A 242 9.59 0.11 7.51
CA SER A 242 9.93 -0.94 6.55
C SER A 242 10.53 -0.42 5.23
N GLY A 243 10.89 0.87 5.16
CA GLY A 243 11.38 1.48 3.93
C GLY A 243 10.27 1.81 2.93
N LYS A 244 9.09 2.19 3.44
CA LYS A 244 7.87 2.48 2.66
C LYS A 244 7.34 1.24 1.91
N ASN A 245 7.36 0.08 2.59
CA ASN A 245 6.90 -1.17 2.00
C ASN A 245 5.38 -1.35 2.19
N VAL A 246 4.62 -1.18 1.12
CA VAL A 246 3.15 -1.25 1.13
C VAL A 246 2.63 -2.66 1.40
N ALA A 247 3.31 -3.71 0.95
CA ALA A 247 2.88 -5.08 1.21
C ALA A 247 3.04 -5.46 2.69
N TYR A 248 4.04 -4.91 3.38
CA TYR A 248 4.25 -5.18 4.80
C TYR A 248 3.24 -4.45 5.70
N SER A 249 2.88 -3.19 5.37
CA SER A 249 1.80 -2.50 6.07
C SER A 249 0.44 -3.13 5.76
N TRP A 250 0.21 -3.54 4.51
CA TRP A 250 -0.99 -4.30 4.13
C TRP A 250 -1.11 -5.60 4.93
N LEU A 251 -0.03 -6.36 5.09
CA LEU A 251 -0.04 -7.60 5.86
C LEU A 251 -0.43 -7.37 7.31
N PHE A 252 0.06 -6.29 7.93
CA PHE A 252 -0.34 -5.91 9.28
C PHE A 252 -1.82 -5.53 9.36
N HIS A 253 -2.30 -4.76 8.40
CA HIS A 253 -3.71 -4.34 8.32
C HIS A 253 -4.63 -5.56 8.12
N ALA A 254 -4.31 -6.41 7.15
CA ALA A 254 -5.04 -7.64 6.88
C ALA A 254 -5.03 -8.59 8.09
N LEU A 255 -3.91 -8.72 8.81
CA LEU A 255 -3.81 -9.47 10.06
C LEU A 255 -4.80 -8.93 11.12
N ASN A 256 -4.78 -7.61 11.35
CA ASN A 256 -5.69 -6.97 12.30
C ASN A 256 -7.16 -7.27 11.95
N ASN A 257 -7.55 -7.03 10.70
CA ASN A 257 -8.94 -7.22 10.27
C ASN A 257 -9.34 -8.70 10.28
N THR A 258 -8.45 -9.61 9.89
CA THR A 258 -8.71 -11.06 9.92
C THR A 258 -8.97 -11.54 11.35
N ILE A 259 -8.14 -11.14 12.32
CA ILE A 259 -8.35 -11.51 13.72
C ILE A 259 -9.67 -10.95 14.23
N MET A 260 -9.99 -9.67 13.89
CA MET A 260 -11.26 -9.06 14.30
C MET A 260 -12.46 -9.80 13.71
N VAL A 261 -12.43 -10.17 12.42
CA VAL A 261 -13.50 -10.95 11.77
C VAL A 261 -13.66 -12.33 12.42
N ILE A 262 -12.57 -13.04 12.70
CA ILE A 262 -12.61 -14.33 13.40
C ILE A 262 -13.26 -14.19 14.78
N LEU A 263 -12.90 -13.15 15.54
CA LEU A 263 -13.49 -12.89 16.85
C LEU A 263 -14.98 -12.53 16.74
N MET A 264 -15.40 -11.75 15.73
CA MET A 264 -16.81 -11.44 15.50
C MET A 264 -17.62 -12.70 15.21
N PHE A 265 -17.14 -13.60 14.35
CA PHE A 265 -17.80 -14.90 14.12
C PHE A 265 -17.84 -15.77 15.37
N ALA A 266 -16.74 -15.84 16.14
CA ALA A 266 -16.70 -16.61 17.37
C ALA A 266 -17.66 -16.09 18.46
N MET A 267 -17.94 -14.78 18.43
CA MET A 267 -18.83 -14.11 19.39
C MET A 267 -20.23 -13.84 18.81
N GLN A 268 -20.58 -14.43 17.68
CA GLN A 268 -21.83 -14.14 16.95
C GLN A 268 -23.09 -14.17 17.85
N GLY A 269 -23.22 -15.20 18.69
CA GLY A 269 -24.38 -15.33 19.57
C GLY A 269 -24.49 -14.21 20.61
N ALA A 270 -23.37 -13.62 21.05
CA ALA A 270 -23.37 -12.47 21.94
C ALA A 270 -23.63 -11.16 21.19
N LEU A 271 -23.11 -11.02 19.96
CA LEU A 271 -23.23 -9.80 19.15
C LEU A 271 -24.62 -9.60 18.53
N GLN A 272 -25.39 -10.70 18.31
CA GLN A 272 -26.75 -10.61 17.76
C GLN A 272 -27.81 -10.25 18.82
N ASN A 273 -27.44 -10.24 20.10
CA ASN A 273 -28.34 -9.93 21.22
C ASN A 273 -28.09 -8.53 21.82
N VAL A 274 -27.26 -7.71 21.19
CA VAL A 274 -26.94 -6.31 21.58
C VAL A 274 -27.63 -5.36 20.64
#